data_6b6927057250d9d6841cb651e10b7923
#
_entry.id   6b6927057250d9d6841cb651e10b7923
#
_cell.length_a   1.000
_cell.length_b   1.000
_cell.length_c   1.000
_cell.angle_alpha   90.00
_cell.angle_beta   90.00
_cell.angle_gamma   90.00
#
_symmetry.space_group_name_H-M   'P 1'
#
loop_
_entity.id
_entity.type
_entity.pdbx_description
1 polymer ?
#
loop_
_entity_poly.entity_id
_entity_poly.type
_entity_poly.pdbx_seq_one_letter_code
_entity_poly.pdbx_strand_id
1 'polypeptide(L)'
;VTGAVSFAVVLCAVLSWFIIQMLVLAQVDQSILENQGDVKYLLHECRPEGTQGPYFEGMATVLRPDGTTCSLGRAIAPTQEDRKALEPVPEPIYRNGTTTDGKRVRVVTVNVEPGLAVMAARPLWHVERTLRYAAVGLGGIAALGTLGAAMAGLTVSRAALRPVGELTRAVEHIAQTEDLDTRIPVRGTDEIARLSSSFNAMTSALAGSRERQKQLVADAGHELRTPLTTLRTNIDLLLRSEQTGRSIDPDAKRRLLVNVKAQFAELSTLVADLLQLARGDTDHEPHVEVAFHEVVTAAVERARLRGAQVVTDLEPWYVIGNAASLERAVINLLDNAAKFSSDNGVEVSLRDGRLTVRDHGPGLPEEELPHVFERFWRSPSARGLPGSGLGLAIVAQAVTEAGGQVSLANAPGGGAVATMDLPGTLLRGSESDKSGKRSDS
;
A
#
# COMPACT_ATOMS: atom_id res chain seq x y z
N VAL A 1 -19.10 0.95 -12.08
CA VAL A 1 -19.22 -0.08 -13.13
C VAL A 1 -20.67 -0.53 -13.30
N THR A 2 -21.38 -0.96 -12.23
CA THR A 2 -22.77 -1.44 -12.33
C THR A 2 -23.73 -0.40 -12.88
N GLY A 3 -23.61 0.89 -12.50
CA GLY A 3 -24.43 1.96 -13.05
C GLY A 3 -24.23 2.19 -14.55
N ALA A 4 -23.01 2.09 -15.04
CA ALA A 4 -22.71 2.22 -16.48
C ALA A 4 -23.28 1.04 -17.29
N VAL A 5 -23.17 -0.18 -16.78
CA VAL A 5 -23.76 -1.38 -17.42
C VAL A 5 -25.28 -1.28 -17.46
N SER A 6 -25.92 -0.90 -16.35
CA SER A 6 -27.38 -0.72 -16.29
C SER A 6 -27.84 0.36 -17.26
N PHE A 7 -27.16 1.48 -17.34
CA PHE A 7 -27.47 2.55 -18.29
C PHE A 7 -27.33 2.06 -19.75
N ALA A 8 -26.26 1.34 -20.07
CA ALA A 8 -26.06 0.79 -21.40
C ALA A 8 -27.17 -0.20 -21.80
N VAL A 9 -27.58 -1.10 -20.90
CA VAL A 9 -28.66 -2.07 -21.14
C VAL A 9 -29.99 -1.35 -21.41
N VAL A 10 -30.35 -0.37 -20.58
CA VAL A 10 -31.57 0.42 -20.77
C VAL A 10 -31.54 1.19 -22.07
N LEU A 11 -30.41 1.83 -22.38
CA LEU A 11 -30.24 2.57 -23.63
C LEU A 11 -30.39 1.66 -24.85
N CYS A 12 -29.76 0.49 -24.83
CA CYS A 12 -29.90 -0.50 -25.90
C CYS A 12 -31.35 -0.97 -26.07
N ALA A 13 -32.06 -1.21 -24.97
CA ALA A 13 -33.48 -1.61 -25.02
C ALA A 13 -34.37 -0.52 -25.63
N VAL A 14 -34.16 0.74 -25.25
CA VAL A 14 -34.89 1.88 -25.81
C VAL A 14 -34.60 2.06 -27.29
N LEU A 15 -33.31 2.03 -27.69
CA LEU A 15 -32.92 2.14 -29.10
C LEU A 15 -33.50 0.98 -29.93
N SER A 16 -33.44 -0.25 -29.43
CA SER A 16 -34.02 -1.43 -30.10
C SER A 16 -35.52 -1.28 -30.29
N TRP A 17 -36.24 -0.78 -29.28
CA TRP A 17 -37.67 -0.54 -29.36
C TRP A 17 -37.99 0.53 -30.45
N PHE A 18 -37.23 1.63 -30.51
CA PHE A 18 -37.40 2.65 -31.56
C PHE A 18 -37.15 2.08 -32.96
N ILE A 19 -36.11 1.27 -33.15
CA ILE A 19 -35.79 0.63 -34.40
C ILE A 19 -36.92 -0.32 -34.83
N ILE A 20 -37.41 -1.17 -33.92
CA ILE A 20 -38.53 -2.08 -34.18
C ILE A 20 -39.79 -1.31 -34.58
N GLN A 21 -40.10 -0.20 -33.86
CA GLN A 21 -41.22 0.66 -34.21
C GLN A 21 -41.10 1.24 -35.59
N MET A 22 -39.94 1.75 -35.95
CA MET A 22 -39.67 2.35 -37.27
C MET A 22 -39.81 1.28 -38.41
N LEU A 23 -39.19 0.11 -38.22
CA LEU A 23 -39.24 -0.99 -39.20
C LEU A 23 -40.64 -1.53 -39.42
N VAL A 24 -41.40 -1.74 -38.31
CA VAL A 24 -42.77 -2.25 -38.41
C VAL A 24 -43.72 -1.27 -39.10
N LEU A 25 -43.60 0.04 -38.80
CA LEU A 25 -44.36 1.08 -39.51
C LEU A 25 -43.97 1.18 -40.99
N ALA A 26 -42.69 1.14 -41.31
CA ALA A 26 -42.24 1.13 -42.73
C ALA A 26 -42.77 -0.09 -43.50
N GLN A 27 -42.75 -1.26 -42.84
CA GLN A 27 -43.35 -2.48 -43.45
C GLN A 27 -44.85 -2.36 -43.70
N VAL A 28 -45.58 -1.73 -42.78
CA VAL A 28 -47.03 -1.45 -42.97
C VAL A 28 -47.21 -0.48 -44.12
N ASP A 29 -46.45 0.61 -44.21
CA ASP A 29 -46.56 1.58 -45.27
C ASP A 29 -46.28 0.95 -46.66
N GLN A 30 -45.19 0.15 -46.74
CA GLN A 30 -44.88 -0.59 -47.95
C GLN A 30 -46.01 -1.60 -48.36
N SER A 31 -46.55 -2.33 -47.39
CA SER A 31 -47.60 -3.30 -47.64
C SER A 31 -48.92 -2.67 -48.09
N ILE A 32 -49.18 -1.40 -47.73
CA ILE A 32 -50.35 -0.64 -48.24
C ILE A 32 -50.10 -0.24 -49.70
N LEU A 33 -48.88 0.13 -50.06
CA LEU A 33 -48.51 0.52 -51.43
C LEU A 33 -48.53 -0.67 -52.38
N GLU A 34 -48.02 -1.85 -52.00
CA GLU A 34 -47.96 -3.05 -52.84
C GLU A 34 -49.35 -3.56 -53.20
N ASN A 35 -50.33 -3.45 -52.30
CA ASN A 35 -51.69 -3.91 -52.51
C ASN A 35 -52.57 -2.93 -53.37
N GLN A 36 -51.96 -1.88 -53.95
CA GLN A 36 -52.66 -0.92 -54.82
C GLN A 36 -53.05 -1.54 -56.21
N GLY A 37 -52.61 -2.77 -56.51
CA GLY A 37 -52.94 -3.42 -57.80
C GLY A 37 -54.45 -3.53 -58.08
N ASP A 38 -55.29 -3.48 -57.04
CA ASP A 38 -56.74 -3.51 -57.15
C ASP A 38 -57.41 -2.12 -57.31
N VAL A 39 -56.61 -1.05 -57.34
CA VAL A 39 -57.15 0.32 -57.41
C VAL A 39 -58.01 0.50 -58.70
N LYS A 40 -57.62 -0.07 -59.86
CA LYS A 40 -58.41 -0.03 -61.04
C LYS A 40 -59.74 -0.74 -60.95
N TYR A 41 -59.81 -1.85 -60.20
CA TYR A 41 -61.02 -2.56 -59.79
C TYR A 41 -61.89 -1.68 -58.89
N LEU A 42 -61.29 -1.02 -57.91
CA LEU A 42 -61.94 -0.12 -56.96
C LEU A 42 -62.61 1.07 -57.68
N LEU A 43 -62.03 1.59 -58.75
CA LEU A 43 -62.57 2.68 -59.56
C LEU A 43 -63.79 2.26 -60.37
N HIS A 44 -63.90 0.98 -60.73
CA HIS A 44 -64.99 0.47 -61.58
C HIS A 44 -66.22 0.11 -60.75
N GLU A 45 -66.05 -0.30 -59.42
CA GLU A 45 -67.13 -0.70 -58.55
C GLU A 45 -67.58 0.40 -57.56
N CYS A 46 -67.08 1.59 -57.70
CA CYS A 46 -67.38 2.69 -56.76
C CYS A 46 -68.84 3.10 -56.84
N ARG A 47 -69.70 2.54 -56.01
CA ARG A 47 -71.11 2.92 -55.79
C ARG A 47 -71.22 3.92 -54.66
N PRO A 48 -72.15 4.87 -54.72
CA PRO A 48 -72.39 5.78 -53.62
C PRO A 48 -72.92 5.02 -52.40
N GLU A 49 -72.24 5.19 -51.31
CA GLU A 49 -72.55 4.77 -49.96
C GLU A 49 -73.09 3.35 -49.70
N GLY A 50 -72.23 2.55 -49.10
CA GLY A 50 -72.65 1.52 -48.15
C GLY A 50 -72.79 0.08 -48.58
N THR A 51 -72.37 -0.32 -49.77
CA THR A 51 -72.33 -1.75 -50.15
C THR A 51 -70.96 -2.36 -49.83
N GLN A 52 -70.91 -3.17 -48.81
CA GLN A 52 -69.77 -4.07 -48.54
C GLN A 52 -69.65 -5.07 -49.67
N GLY A 53 -68.65 -4.92 -50.51
CA GLY A 53 -68.23 -5.98 -51.42
C GLY A 53 -67.67 -7.17 -50.63
N PRO A 54 -67.92 -8.39 -51.03
CA PRO A 54 -67.71 -9.57 -50.16
C PRO A 54 -66.25 -9.98 -49.92
N TYR A 55 -65.23 -9.31 -50.47
CA TYR A 55 -63.85 -9.82 -50.40
C TYR A 55 -62.74 -8.79 -50.30
N PHE A 56 -62.96 -7.63 -49.68
CA PHE A 56 -61.88 -6.68 -49.47
C PHE A 56 -61.52 -6.58 -48.00
N GLU A 57 -60.43 -7.22 -47.60
CA GLU A 57 -59.86 -7.10 -46.20
C GLU A 57 -59.24 -5.69 -45.98
N GLY A 58 -59.24 -4.82 -46.97
CA GLY A 58 -58.69 -3.47 -46.90
C GLY A 58 -59.78 -2.39 -46.64
N MET A 59 -59.35 -1.24 -46.28
CA MET A 59 -60.15 0.01 -46.25
C MET A 59 -59.58 0.93 -47.33
N ALA A 60 -60.38 1.21 -48.31
CA ALA A 60 -60.01 2.15 -49.37
C ALA A 60 -61.11 3.19 -49.55
N THR A 61 -60.73 4.43 -49.70
CA THR A 61 -61.64 5.54 -50.00
C THR A 61 -61.08 6.32 -51.18
N VAL A 62 -61.90 6.45 -52.23
CA VAL A 62 -61.58 7.29 -53.42
C VAL A 62 -62.06 8.71 -53.14
N LEU A 63 -61.17 9.67 -53.35
CA LEU A 63 -61.43 11.08 -53.17
C LEU A 63 -61.45 11.77 -54.53
N ARG A 64 -62.52 12.54 -54.82
CA ARG A 64 -62.71 13.29 -56.06
C ARG A 64 -62.62 14.81 -55.83
N PRO A 65 -62.39 15.61 -56.88
CA PRO A 65 -62.25 17.07 -56.77
C PRO A 65 -63.53 17.78 -56.29
N ASP A 66 -64.69 17.18 -56.54
CA ASP A 66 -65.99 17.70 -56.11
C ASP A 66 -66.27 17.46 -54.60
N GLY A 67 -65.32 16.86 -53.92
CA GLY A 67 -65.45 16.51 -52.50
C GLY A 67 -66.23 15.23 -52.24
N THR A 68 -66.72 14.56 -53.27
CA THR A 68 -67.39 13.27 -53.12
C THR A 68 -66.41 12.18 -52.80
N THR A 69 -66.77 11.29 -51.90
CA THR A 69 -65.97 10.13 -51.47
C THR A 69 -66.72 8.86 -51.76
N CYS A 70 -65.99 7.86 -52.26
CA CYS A 70 -66.53 6.50 -52.39
C CYS A 70 -65.64 5.54 -51.59
N SER A 71 -66.23 4.81 -50.65
CA SER A 71 -65.47 3.95 -49.74
C SER A 71 -65.81 2.50 -50.00
N LEU A 72 -64.80 1.65 -50.06
CA LEU A 72 -64.88 0.22 -50.00
C LEU A 72 -64.45 -0.28 -48.62
N GLY A 73 -65.27 -1.01 -47.96
CA GLY A 73 -65.05 -1.36 -46.58
C GLY A 73 -65.46 -0.22 -45.63
N ARG A 74 -64.60 0.04 -44.56
CA ARG A 74 -64.90 1.08 -43.63
C ARG A 74 -64.44 2.44 -44.16
N ALA A 75 -65.31 3.43 -44.10
CA ALA A 75 -64.99 4.76 -44.55
C ALA A 75 -63.89 5.44 -43.70
N ILE A 76 -62.99 6.11 -44.37
CA ILE A 76 -61.96 6.93 -43.79
C ILE A 76 -62.31 8.37 -44.07
N ALA A 77 -62.39 9.21 -43.02
CA ALA A 77 -62.66 10.64 -43.21
C ALA A 77 -61.45 11.30 -43.87
N PRO A 78 -61.62 11.97 -45.03
CA PRO A 78 -60.52 12.69 -45.65
C PRO A 78 -60.16 13.93 -44.85
N THR A 79 -58.85 14.24 -44.75
CA THR A 79 -58.34 15.47 -44.12
C THR A 79 -57.92 16.45 -45.21
N GLN A 80 -57.58 17.68 -44.79
CA GLN A 80 -57.03 18.67 -45.72
C GLN A 80 -55.68 18.20 -46.37
N GLU A 81 -54.89 17.40 -45.66
CA GLU A 81 -53.66 16.83 -46.21
C GLU A 81 -53.96 15.81 -47.30
N ASP A 82 -54.97 14.97 -47.20
CA ASP A 82 -55.35 14.03 -48.21
C ASP A 82 -55.82 14.70 -49.49
N ARG A 83 -56.48 15.87 -49.37
CA ARG A 83 -56.93 16.68 -50.51
C ARG A 83 -55.78 17.27 -51.33
N LYS A 84 -54.61 17.44 -50.73
CA LYS A 84 -53.39 17.83 -51.50
C LYS A 84 -52.98 16.78 -52.50
N ALA A 85 -53.31 15.50 -52.27
CA ALA A 85 -53.04 14.45 -53.19
C ALA A 85 -53.93 14.47 -54.47
N LEU A 86 -54.93 15.35 -54.53
CA LEU A 86 -55.72 15.60 -55.78
C LEU A 86 -54.91 16.40 -56.79
N GLU A 87 -53.93 17.19 -56.35
CA GLU A 87 -52.90 17.80 -57.19
C GLU A 87 -51.88 16.75 -57.63
N PRO A 88 -51.22 16.88 -58.75
CA PRO A 88 -50.19 15.93 -59.18
C PRO A 88 -49.01 16.00 -58.21
N VAL A 89 -49.06 15.20 -57.14
CA VAL A 89 -48.01 15.06 -56.12
C VAL A 89 -47.25 13.78 -56.37
N PRO A 90 -45.92 13.82 -56.53
CA PRO A 90 -45.12 12.63 -56.87
C PRO A 90 -44.95 11.65 -55.72
N GLU A 91 -45.22 12.05 -54.46
CA GLU A 91 -44.98 11.23 -53.30
C GLU A 91 -46.24 10.85 -52.53
N PRO A 92 -46.33 9.61 -51.99
CA PRO A 92 -47.44 9.18 -51.14
C PRO A 92 -47.50 9.98 -49.83
N ILE A 93 -48.71 10.35 -49.41
CA ILE A 93 -48.93 11.03 -48.12
C ILE A 93 -49.27 9.99 -47.05
N TYR A 94 -48.45 9.90 -46.01
CA TYR A 94 -48.59 8.96 -44.88
C TYR A 94 -49.10 9.65 -43.63
N ARG A 95 -50.19 9.15 -43.04
CA ARG A 95 -50.69 9.67 -41.79
C ARG A 95 -51.34 8.57 -40.92
N ASN A 96 -51.44 8.85 -39.63
CA ASN A 96 -52.31 8.06 -38.77
C ASN A 96 -53.68 8.68 -38.74
N GLY A 97 -54.71 7.86 -38.81
CA GLY A 97 -56.10 8.27 -38.81
C GLY A 97 -56.95 7.37 -37.95
N THR A 98 -58.27 7.69 -37.91
CA THR A 98 -59.30 6.87 -37.28
C THR A 98 -60.39 6.57 -38.29
N THR A 99 -60.91 5.35 -38.25
CA THR A 99 -62.11 4.99 -39.00
C THR A 99 -63.33 5.60 -38.35
N THR A 100 -64.48 5.60 -39.03
CA THR A 100 -65.78 6.06 -38.52
C THR A 100 -66.19 5.35 -37.22
N ASP A 101 -65.74 4.10 -36.98
CA ASP A 101 -65.98 3.35 -35.77
C ASP A 101 -64.85 3.53 -34.71
N GLY A 102 -63.98 4.54 -34.85
CA GLY A 102 -63.00 4.94 -33.85
C GLY A 102 -61.73 4.09 -33.78
N LYS A 103 -61.50 3.16 -34.72
CA LYS A 103 -60.29 2.34 -34.76
C LYS A 103 -59.10 3.08 -35.37
N ARG A 104 -57.94 3.01 -34.75
CA ARG A 104 -56.74 3.63 -35.29
C ARG A 104 -56.23 2.88 -36.52
N VAL A 105 -55.95 3.62 -37.55
CA VAL A 105 -55.46 3.12 -38.85
C VAL A 105 -54.27 3.92 -39.33
N ARG A 106 -53.40 3.28 -40.11
CA ARG A 106 -52.41 3.91 -40.94
C ARG A 106 -53.00 4.16 -42.28
N VAL A 107 -52.98 5.39 -42.77
CA VAL A 107 -53.56 5.82 -44.05
C VAL A 107 -52.40 6.24 -44.96
N VAL A 108 -52.46 5.75 -46.17
CA VAL A 108 -51.59 6.18 -47.28
C VAL A 108 -52.45 6.73 -48.38
N THR A 109 -52.26 7.97 -48.74
CA THR A 109 -52.99 8.63 -49.81
C THR A 109 -52.08 8.80 -51.06
N VAL A 110 -52.53 8.28 -52.19
CA VAL A 110 -51.78 8.30 -53.44
C VAL A 110 -52.62 8.94 -54.53
N ASN A 111 -52.03 9.78 -55.33
CA ASN A 111 -52.63 10.26 -56.60
C ASN A 111 -52.57 9.13 -57.65
N VAL A 112 -53.66 8.78 -58.22
CA VAL A 112 -53.76 7.71 -59.24
C VAL A 112 -53.92 8.31 -60.67
N GLU A 113 -54.73 9.38 -60.75
CA GLU A 113 -54.97 10.13 -61.97
C GLU A 113 -55.16 11.62 -61.61
N PRO A 114 -54.90 12.56 -62.46
CA PRO A 114 -55.15 13.98 -62.24
C PRO A 114 -56.58 14.22 -61.68
N GLY A 115 -56.68 14.70 -60.47
CA GLY A 115 -57.95 14.92 -59.81
C GLY A 115 -58.54 13.68 -59.09
N LEU A 116 -57.86 12.58 -58.99
CA LEU A 116 -58.32 11.38 -58.35
C LEU A 116 -57.29 10.83 -57.36
N ALA A 117 -57.59 10.83 -56.09
CA ALA A 117 -56.72 10.26 -55.05
C ALA A 117 -57.37 9.06 -54.36
N VAL A 118 -56.58 8.08 -54.03
CA VAL A 118 -56.99 6.87 -53.29
C VAL A 118 -56.34 6.87 -51.94
N MET A 119 -57.16 6.81 -50.94
CA MET A 119 -56.77 6.62 -49.55
C MET A 119 -56.86 5.13 -49.20
N ALA A 120 -55.76 4.46 -48.97
CA ALA A 120 -55.74 3.08 -48.49
C ALA A 120 -55.34 3.05 -47.01
N ALA A 121 -55.97 2.21 -46.21
CA ALA A 121 -55.63 2.12 -44.80
C ALA A 121 -55.55 0.70 -44.30
N ARG A 122 -54.71 0.52 -43.31
CA ARG A 122 -54.60 -0.71 -42.53
C ARG A 122 -54.81 -0.47 -41.02
N PRO A 123 -55.51 -1.37 -40.31
CA PRO A 123 -55.66 -1.25 -38.85
C PRO A 123 -54.32 -1.37 -38.11
N LEU A 124 -54.06 -0.43 -37.19
CA LEU A 124 -52.84 -0.43 -36.39
C LEU A 124 -52.86 -1.37 -35.19
N TRP A 125 -54.03 -1.98 -34.87
CA TRP A 125 -54.14 -2.81 -33.63
C TRP A 125 -53.18 -4.01 -33.61
N HIS A 126 -52.88 -4.63 -34.74
CA HIS A 126 -51.88 -5.69 -34.86
C HIS A 126 -50.46 -5.16 -34.55
N VAL A 127 -50.13 -3.99 -35.09
CA VAL A 127 -48.86 -3.30 -34.90
C VAL A 127 -48.70 -2.91 -33.44
N GLU A 128 -49.71 -2.28 -32.84
CA GLU A 128 -49.73 -1.90 -31.42
C GLU A 128 -49.55 -3.09 -30.49
N ARG A 129 -50.19 -4.20 -30.80
CA ARG A 129 -50.07 -5.47 -30.03
C ARG A 129 -48.63 -6.01 -30.13
N THR A 130 -48.07 -6.06 -31.33
CA THR A 130 -46.68 -6.53 -31.53
C THR A 130 -45.67 -5.62 -30.85
N LEU A 131 -45.82 -4.32 -30.97
CA LEU A 131 -44.96 -3.36 -30.26
C LEU A 131 -45.07 -3.45 -28.74
N ARG A 132 -46.28 -3.73 -28.22
CA ARG A 132 -46.47 -3.94 -26.77
C ARG A 132 -45.75 -5.20 -26.28
N TYR A 133 -45.86 -6.32 -27.01
CA TYR A 133 -45.13 -7.53 -26.64
C TYR A 133 -43.60 -7.32 -26.76
N ALA A 134 -43.13 -6.63 -27.76
CA ALA A 134 -41.72 -6.26 -27.90
C ALA A 134 -41.25 -5.38 -26.73
N ALA A 135 -42.07 -4.37 -26.33
CA ALA A 135 -41.73 -3.49 -25.19
C ALA A 135 -41.67 -4.27 -23.86
N VAL A 136 -42.62 -5.18 -23.61
CA VAL A 136 -42.61 -6.02 -22.41
C VAL A 136 -41.42 -6.98 -22.40
N GLY A 137 -41.11 -7.60 -23.53
CA GLY A 137 -39.96 -8.49 -23.70
C GLY A 137 -38.63 -7.77 -23.48
N LEU A 138 -38.43 -6.64 -24.15
CA LEU A 138 -37.24 -5.83 -23.98
C LEU A 138 -37.09 -5.26 -22.56
N GLY A 139 -38.19 -4.83 -21.97
CA GLY A 139 -38.23 -4.38 -20.56
C GLY A 139 -37.88 -5.48 -19.58
N GLY A 140 -38.37 -6.70 -19.81
CA GLY A 140 -38.04 -7.89 -19.00
C GLY A 140 -36.51 -8.22 -19.09
N ILE A 141 -35.97 -8.25 -20.30
CA ILE A 141 -34.54 -8.51 -20.51
C ILE A 141 -33.70 -7.40 -19.87
N ALA A 142 -34.08 -6.15 -20.00
CA ALA A 142 -33.37 -5.03 -19.38
C ALA A 142 -33.40 -5.11 -17.84
N ALA A 143 -34.53 -5.47 -17.25
CA ALA A 143 -34.70 -5.66 -15.80
C ALA A 143 -33.82 -6.81 -15.27
N LEU A 144 -33.86 -7.96 -15.94
CA LEU A 144 -33.02 -9.12 -15.57
C LEU A 144 -31.53 -8.83 -15.73
N GLY A 145 -31.13 -8.18 -16.82
CA GLY A 145 -29.75 -7.76 -17.06
C GLY A 145 -29.23 -6.80 -15.99
N THR A 146 -30.04 -5.81 -15.62
CA THR A 146 -29.71 -4.83 -14.57
C THR A 146 -29.58 -5.50 -13.19
N LEU A 147 -30.51 -6.41 -12.85
CA LEU A 147 -30.47 -7.16 -11.60
C LEU A 147 -29.23 -8.06 -11.52
N GLY A 148 -28.94 -8.79 -12.60
CA GLY A 148 -27.75 -9.63 -12.72
C GLY A 148 -26.45 -8.84 -12.56
N ALA A 149 -26.35 -7.70 -13.25
CA ALA A 149 -25.19 -6.80 -13.14
C ALA A 149 -25.03 -6.25 -11.70
N ALA A 150 -26.12 -5.88 -11.04
CA ALA A 150 -26.09 -5.42 -9.66
C ALA A 150 -25.61 -6.51 -8.69
N MET A 151 -26.14 -7.73 -8.81
CA MET A 151 -25.70 -8.87 -7.99
C MET A 151 -24.22 -9.22 -8.21
N ALA A 152 -23.80 -9.31 -9.48
CA ALA A 152 -22.41 -9.57 -9.81
C ALA A 152 -21.48 -8.47 -9.27
N GLY A 153 -21.87 -7.21 -9.41
CA GLY A 153 -21.10 -6.08 -8.89
C GLY A 153 -20.95 -6.10 -7.36
N LEU A 154 -22.03 -6.44 -6.64
CA LEU A 154 -22.01 -6.54 -5.18
C LEU A 154 -21.13 -7.71 -4.70
N THR A 155 -21.18 -8.86 -5.37
CA THR A 155 -20.35 -10.02 -5.00
C THR A 155 -18.87 -9.75 -5.24
N VAL A 156 -18.51 -9.20 -6.40
CA VAL A 156 -17.13 -8.81 -6.74
C VAL A 156 -16.60 -7.73 -5.78
N SER A 157 -17.41 -6.69 -5.52
CA SER A 157 -17.01 -5.62 -4.60
C SER A 157 -16.75 -6.13 -3.17
N ARG A 158 -17.64 -6.99 -2.65
CA ARG A 158 -17.44 -7.59 -1.33
C ARG A 158 -16.22 -8.51 -1.27
N ALA A 159 -15.99 -9.30 -2.32
CA ALA A 159 -14.82 -10.17 -2.39
C ALA A 159 -13.50 -9.35 -2.45
N ALA A 160 -13.48 -8.30 -3.25
CA ALA A 160 -12.29 -7.43 -3.39
C ALA A 160 -11.98 -6.62 -2.13
N LEU A 161 -12.99 -6.21 -1.35
CA LEU A 161 -12.81 -5.40 -0.13
C LEU A 161 -12.65 -6.23 1.15
N ARG A 162 -12.89 -7.53 1.11
CA ARG A 162 -12.75 -8.42 2.27
C ARG A 162 -11.36 -8.39 2.90
N PRO A 163 -10.23 -8.43 2.15
CA PRO A 163 -8.90 -8.36 2.72
C PRO A 163 -8.62 -7.05 3.48
N VAL A 164 -9.18 -5.93 3.01
CA VAL A 164 -9.06 -4.64 3.72
C VAL A 164 -9.76 -4.70 5.09
N GLY A 165 -10.92 -5.33 5.17
CA GLY A 165 -11.60 -5.55 6.44
C GLY A 165 -10.85 -6.49 7.39
N GLU A 166 -10.12 -7.48 6.88
CA GLU A 166 -9.25 -8.36 7.67
C GLU A 166 -8.05 -7.59 8.21
N LEU A 167 -7.42 -6.74 7.37
CA LEU A 167 -6.32 -5.84 7.76
C LEU A 167 -6.75 -4.86 8.86
N THR A 168 -7.89 -4.20 8.69
CA THR A 168 -8.41 -3.25 9.68
C THR A 168 -8.61 -3.92 11.04
N ARG A 169 -9.23 -5.10 11.06
CA ARG A 169 -9.45 -5.85 12.32
C ARG A 169 -8.14 -6.29 12.97
N ALA A 170 -7.13 -6.69 12.20
CA ALA A 170 -5.83 -7.05 12.74
C ALA A 170 -5.13 -5.83 13.37
N VAL A 171 -5.18 -4.66 12.72
CA VAL A 171 -4.63 -3.41 13.27
C VAL A 171 -5.35 -3.02 14.57
N GLU A 172 -6.68 -3.08 14.60
CA GLU A 172 -7.47 -2.79 15.81
C GLU A 172 -7.17 -3.77 16.95
N HIS A 173 -7.01 -5.06 16.62
CA HIS A 173 -6.64 -6.08 17.60
C HIS A 173 -5.27 -5.80 18.21
N ILE A 174 -4.27 -5.54 17.36
CA ILE A 174 -2.91 -5.21 17.83
C ILE A 174 -2.92 -3.93 18.68
N ALA A 175 -3.68 -2.90 18.27
CA ALA A 175 -3.79 -1.65 19.02
C ALA A 175 -4.42 -1.84 20.42
N GLN A 176 -5.34 -2.80 20.57
CA GLN A 176 -6.02 -3.06 21.86
C GLN A 176 -5.28 -4.05 22.76
N THR A 177 -4.66 -5.07 22.16
CA THR A 177 -4.05 -6.19 22.91
C THR A 177 -2.53 -6.10 22.99
N GLU A 178 -1.90 -5.24 22.18
CA GLU A 178 -0.45 -5.18 21.96
C GLU A 178 0.16 -6.53 21.51
N ASP A 179 -0.67 -7.44 20.97
CA ASP A 179 -0.23 -8.72 20.44
C ASP A 179 0.33 -8.53 19.03
N LEU A 180 1.65 -8.49 18.95
CA LEU A 180 2.42 -8.32 17.71
C LEU A 180 2.63 -9.65 16.95
N ASP A 181 2.22 -10.80 17.50
CA ASP A 181 2.38 -12.11 16.86
C ASP A 181 1.27 -12.40 15.86
N THR A 182 0.18 -11.62 15.91
CA THR A 182 -0.93 -11.72 14.95
C THR A 182 -0.43 -11.45 13.52
N ARG A 183 -0.60 -12.45 12.62
CA ARG A 183 -0.21 -12.36 11.20
C ARG A 183 -1.42 -12.19 10.31
N ILE A 184 -1.29 -11.30 9.34
CA ILE A 184 -2.29 -11.10 8.29
C ILE A 184 -1.97 -12.08 7.14
N PRO A 185 -2.95 -12.89 6.70
CA PRO A 185 -2.72 -13.80 5.58
C PRO A 185 -2.50 -13.02 4.29
N VAL A 186 -1.34 -13.22 3.66
CA VAL A 186 -1.00 -12.61 2.36
C VAL A 186 -1.61 -13.48 1.25
N ARG A 187 -2.56 -12.93 0.49
CA ARG A 187 -3.23 -13.62 -0.61
C ARG A 187 -3.14 -12.80 -1.88
N GLY A 188 -2.67 -13.44 -2.96
CA GLY A 188 -2.50 -12.78 -4.25
C GLY A 188 -1.16 -12.03 -4.39
N THR A 189 -1.08 -11.18 -5.42
CA THR A 189 0.12 -10.39 -5.78
C THR A 189 -0.22 -8.92 -6.04
N ASP A 190 -1.42 -8.50 -5.63
CA ASP A 190 -1.93 -7.14 -5.80
C ASP A 190 -1.40 -6.17 -4.73
N GLU A 191 -1.84 -4.93 -4.79
CA GLU A 191 -1.45 -3.88 -3.86
C GLU A 191 -1.83 -4.22 -2.41
N ILE A 192 -2.94 -4.95 -2.21
CA ILE A 192 -3.40 -5.36 -0.89
C ILE A 192 -2.50 -6.46 -0.30
N ALA A 193 -2.07 -7.42 -1.13
CA ALA A 193 -1.11 -8.45 -0.73
C ALA A 193 0.23 -7.82 -0.33
N ARG A 194 0.70 -6.82 -1.09
CA ARG A 194 1.93 -6.07 -0.79
C ARG A 194 1.82 -5.27 0.51
N LEU A 195 0.67 -4.62 0.74
CA LEU A 195 0.39 -3.91 1.99
C LEU A 195 0.38 -4.87 3.18
N SER A 196 -0.28 -6.02 3.07
CA SER A 196 -0.32 -7.05 4.11
C SER A 196 1.08 -7.59 4.45
N SER A 197 1.92 -7.80 3.42
CA SER A 197 3.31 -8.23 3.60
C SER A 197 4.15 -7.17 4.32
N SER A 198 4.03 -5.90 3.92
CA SER A 198 4.73 -4.77 4.55
C SER A 198 4.30 -4.59 6.01
N PHE A 199 3.01 -4.74 6.29
CA PHE A 199 2.49 -4.69 7.64
C PHE A 199 3.06 -5.83 8.51
N ASN A 200 3.07 -7.08 8.01
CA ASN A 200 3.67 -8.21 8.72
C ASN A 200 5.18 -8.01 8.98
N ALA A 201 5.90 -7.40 8.04
CA ALA A 201 7.31 -7.05 8.22
C ALA A 201 7.49 -6.02 9.33
N MET A 202 6.66 -4.98 9.35
CA MET A 202 6.66 -3.93 10.37
C MET A 202 6.36 -4.50 11.77
N THR A 203 5.30 -5.33 11.92
CA THR A 203 4.95 -5.93 13.21
C THR A 203 6.04 -6.88 13.70
N SER A 204 6.69 -7.63 12.78
CA SER A 204 7.83 -8.48 13.13
C SER A 204 9.04 -7.67 13.64
N ALA A 205 9.35 -6.57 12.96
CA ALA A 205 10.44 -5.67 13.38
C ALA A 205 10.15 -5.06 14.77
N LEU A 206 8.90 -4.63 14.98
CA LEU A 206 8.46 -4.08 16.28
C LEU A 206 8.49 -5.12 17.40
N ALA A 207 8.02 -6.36 17.15
CA ALA A 207 8.09 -7.46 18.10
C ALA A 207 9.54 -7.77 18.49
N GLY A 208 10.44 -7.85 17.49
CA GLY A 208 11.86 -8.06 17.74
C GLY A 208 12.52 -6.92 18.51
N SER A 209 12.15 -5.67 18.24
CA SER A 209 12.65 -4.51 18.99
C SER A 209 12.18 -4.56 20.44
N ARG A 210 10.88 -4.82 20.67
CA ARG A 210 10.29 -4.93 22.01
C ARG A 210 10.93 -6.06 22.84
N GLU A 211 11.20 -7.20 22.23
CA GLU A 211 11.85 -8.32 22.90
C GLU A 211 13.30 -7.99 23.31
N ARG A 212 14.07 -7.37 22.40
CA ARG A 212 15.43 -6.87 22.70
C ARG A 212 15.41 -5.86 23.86
N GLN A 213 14.39 -4.97 23.90
CA GLN A 213 14.24 -3.99 24.98
C GLN A 213 13.90 -4.66 26.31
N LYS A 214 12.99 -5.66 26.34
CA LYS A 214 12.67 -6.43 27.54
C LYS A 214 13.89 -7.16 28.08
N GLN A 215 14.68 -7.77 27.19
CA GLN A 215 15.89 -8.47 27.58
C GLN A 215 16.92 -7.51 28.16
N LEU A 216 17.13 -6.33 27.54
CA LEU A 216 18.02 -5.30 28.07
C LEU A 216 17.62 -4.87 29.49
N VAL A 217 16.33 -4.65 29.73
CA VAL A 217 15.83 -4.26 31.07
C VAL A 217 16.03 -5.40 32.11
N ALA A 218 15.78 -6.64 31.71
CA ALA A 218 15.98 -7.80 32.57
C ALA A 218 17.46 -7.96 32.97
N ASP A 219 18.35 -7.94 31.97
CA ASP A 219 19.80 -8.09 32.15
C ASP A 219 20.35 -6.93 33.01
N ALA A 220 19.93 -5.69 32.72
CA ALA A 220 20.29 -4.52 33.51
C ALA A 220 19.87 -4.65 34.96
N GLY A 221 18.66 -5.18 35.23
CA GLY A 221 18.15 -5.41 36.58
C GLY A 221 19.01 -6.40 37.37
N HIS A 222 19.51 -7.45 36.70
CA HIS A 222 20.40 -8.43 37.31
C HIS A 222 21.78 -7.84 37.60
N GLU A 223 22.39 -7.14 36.65
CA GLU A 223 23.73 -6.59 36.75
C GLU A 223 23.83 -5.37 37.70
N LEU A 224 22.76 -4.61 37.88
CA LEU A 224 22.68 -3.54 38.85
C LEU A 224 22.52 -4.06 40.29
N ARG A 225 21.84 -5.19 40.49
CA ARG A 225 21.55 -5.75 41.84
C ARG A 225 22.83 -6.15 42.57
N THR A 226 23.78 -6.76 41.88
CA THR A 226 25.03 -7.27 42.48
C THR A 226 25.87 -6.16 43.10
N PRO A 227 26.29 -5.08 42.37
CA PRO A 227 27.07 -3.99 42.95
C PRO A 227 26.30 -3.22 44.02
N LEU A 228 24.98 -3.04 43.86
CA LEU A 228 24.14 -2.41 44.89
C LEU A 228 24.13 -3.20 46.21
N THR A 229 24.05 -4.54 46.16
CA THR A 229 24.08 -5.40 47.30
C THR A 229 25.44 -5.33 48.00
N THR A 230 26.54 -5.34 47.26
CA THR A 230 27.90 -5.20 47.77
C THR A 230 28.10 -3.84 48.44
N LEU A 231 27.63 -2.76 47.79
CA LEU A 231 27.66 -1.39 48.29
C LEU A 231 26.90 -1.27 49.61
N ARG A 232 25.67 -1.82 49.69
CA ARG A 232 24.85 -1.86 50.89
C ARG A 232 25.57 -2.58 52.01
N THR A 233 26.13 -3.77 51.72
CA THR A 233 26.84 -4.57 52.75
C THR A 233 28.05 -3.82 53.30
N ASN A 234 28.84 -3.16 52.46
CA ASN A 234 30.02 -2.38 52.86
C ASN A 234 29.62 -1.17 53.73
N ILE A 235 28.53 -0.48 53.36
CA ILE A 235 28.00 0.65 54.14
C ILE A 235 27.43 0.17 55.47
N ASP A 236 26.67 -0.93 55.49
CA ASP A 236 26.10 -1.52 56.73
C ASP A 236 27.21 -1.94 57.70
N LEU A 237 28.34 -2.46 57.20
CA LEU A 237 29.51 -2.79 58.05
C LEU A 237 30.12 -1.52 58.67
N LEU A 238 30.30 -0.44 57.88
CA LEU A 238 30.80 0.84 58.39
C LEU A 238 29.85 1.43 59.46
N LEU A 239 28.55 1.44 59.23
CA LEU A 239 27.54 1.94 60.16
C LEU A 239 27.48 1.13 61.46
N ARG A 240 27.54 -0.21 61.36
CA ARG A 240 27.58 -1.06 62.57
C ARG A 240 28.81 -0.79 63.44
N SER A 241 29.96 -0.60 62.84
CA SER A 241 31.18 -0.25 63.53
C SER A 241 31.04 1.04 64.36
N GLU A 242 30.49 2.07 63.72
CA GLU A 242 30.23 3.36 64.37
C GLU A 242 29.19 3.23 65.53
N GLN A 243 28.11 2.48 65.28
CA GLN A 243 27.03 2.29 66.26
C GLN A 243 27.44 1.46 67.49
N THR A 244 28.28 0.44 67.27
CA THR A 244 28.68 -0.48 68.37
C THR A 244 29.94 -0.04 69.13
N GLY A 245 30.57 1.05 68.70
CA GLY A 245 31.85 1.53 69.28
C GLY A 245 33.02 0.58 69.03
N ARG A 246 32.82 -0.51 68.21
CA ARG A 246 33.92 -1.39 67.79
C ARG A 246 34.65 -0.75 66.66
N SER A 247 35.86 -0.26 66.92
CA SER A 247 36.68 0.31 65.84
C SER A 247 37.10 -0.76 64.83
N ILE A 248 36.78 -0.56 63.56
CA ILE A 248 37.40 -1.31 62.44
C ILE A 248 38.85 -0.81 62.37
N ASP A 249 39.77 -1.73 62.09
CA ASP A 249 41.15 -1.40 61.80
C ASP A 249 41.21 -0.27 60.74
N PRO A 250 42.01 0.81 60.93
CA PRO A 250 42.09 1.96 60.04
C PRO A 250 42.35 1.58 58.57
N ASP A 251 43.18 0.57 58.35
CA ASP A 251 43.48 0.08 56.98
C ASP A 251 42.32 -0.71 56.39
N ALA A 252 41.59 -1.45 57.19
CA ALA A 252 40.35 -2.14 56.77
C ALA A 252 39.24 -1.12 56.45
N LYS A 253 39.06 -0.06 57.25
CA LYS A 253 38.11 1.04 56.95
C LYS A 253 38.46 1.75 55.66
N ARG A 254 39.74 2.01 55.43
CA ARG A 254 40.25 2.63 54.20
C ARG A 254 39.98 1.76 52.97
N ARG A 255 40.21 0.44 53.05
CA ARG A 255 39.91 -0.53 51.99
C ARG A 255 38.42 -0.55 51.66
N LEU A 256 37.53 -0.58 52.67
CA LEU A 256 36.09 -0.53 52.48
C LEU A 256 35.65 0.76 51.78
N LEU A 257 36.17 1.94 52.14
CA LEU A 257 35.85 3.21 51.49
C LEU A 257 36.36 3.26 50.05
N VAL A 258 37.55 2.73 49.77
CA VAL A 258 38.08 2.63 48.39
C VAL A 258 37.20 1.70 47.56
N ASN A 259 36.76 0.55 48.09
CA ASN A 259 35.85 -0.36 47.41
C ASN A 259 34.47 0.28 47.10
N VAL A 260 33.92 1.02 48.08
CA VAL A 260 32.66 1.76 47.90
C VAL A 260 32.80 2.78 46.76
N LYS A 261 33.92 3.56 46.75
CA LYS A 261 34.19 4.52 45.68
C LYS A 261 34.32 3.84 44.31
N ALA A 262 35.02 2.71 44.21
CA ALA A 262 35.19 1.93 43.01
C ALA A 262 33.84 1.40 42.47
N GLN A 263 32.99 0.88 43.38
CA GLN A 263 31.65 0.38 43.03
C GLN A 263 30.72 1.51 42.51
N PHE A 264 30.79 2.72 43.09
CA PHE A 264 30.04 3.87 42.56
C PHE A 264 30.49 4.26 41.14
N ALA A 265 31.78 4.26 40.89
CA ALA A 265 32.33 4.56 39.56
C ALA A 265 31.86 3.50 38.52
N GLU A 266 31.90 2.21 38.91
CA GLU A 266 31.42 1.11 38.08
C GLU A 266 29.93 1.23 37.77
N LEU A 267 29.08 1.50 38.78
CA LEU A 267 27.65 1.75 38.57
C LEU A 267 27.37 2.94 37.66
N SER A 268 28.12 4.05 37.80
CA SER A 268 27.96 5.22 36.96
C SER A 268 28.27 4.90 35.48
N THR A 269 29.33 4.14 35.21
CA THR A 269 29.69 3.68 33.88
C THR A 269 28.61 2.74 33.32
N LEU A 270 28.15 1.78 34.13
CA LEU A 270 27.12 0.82 33.71
C LEU A 270 25.80 1.51 33.34
N VAL A 271 25.35 2.51 34.12
CA VAL A 271 24.16 3.30 33.81
C VAL A 271 24.33 4.11 32.51
N ALA A 272 25.51 4.71 32.31
CA ALA A 272 25.81 5.45 31.09
C ALA A 272 25.78 4.52 29.86
N ASP A 273 26.36 3.33 29.95
CA ASP A 273 26.37 2.32 28.89
C ASP A 273 24.95 1.78 28.58
N LEU A 274 24.13 1.55 29.62
CA LEU A 274 22.74 1.13 29.48
C LEU A 274 21.89 2.20 28.77
N LEU A 275 22.02 3.47 29.18
CA LEU A 275 21.31 4.58 28.55
C LEU A 275 21.66 4.72 27.06
N GLN A 276 22.89 4.41 26.70
CA GLN A 276 23.30 4.42 25.32
C GLN A 276 22.70 3.28 24.52
N LEU A 277 22.76 2.04 25.03
CA LEU A 277 22.17 0.89 24.38
C LEU A 277 20.64 1.05 24.21
N ALA A 278 19.99 1.75 25.14
CA ALA A 278 18.57 2.08 25.06
C ALA A 278 18.26 3.18 24.02
N ARG A 279 19.20 4.13 23.77
CA ARG A 279 19.03 5.21 22.80
C ARG A 279 19.29 4.74 21.36
N GLY A 280 20.13 3.75 21.14
CA GLY A 280 20.53 3.30 19.80
C GLY A 280 19.37 2.92 18.86
N ASP A 281 18.19 2.53 19.42
CA ASP A 281 16.98 2.24 18.65
C ASP A 281 16.10 3.49 18.39
N THR A 282 16.35 4.64 19.02
CA THR A 282 15.46 5.81 18.99
C THR A 282 16.07 7.10 18.42
N ASP A 283 17.37 7.27 18.46
CA ASP A 283 18.02 8.44 17.89
C ASP A 283 18.31 8.21 16.40
N HIS A 284 17.41 8.68 15.58
CA HIS A 284 17.60 8.82 14.12
C HIS A 284 18.53 10.00 13.83
N GLU A 285 19.73 10.03 14.43
CA GLU A 285 20.74 10.92 13.91
C GLU A 285 21.07 10.51 12.47
N PRO A 286 21.06 11.46 11.53
CA PRO A 286 21.28 11.12 10.13
C PRO A 286 22.65 10.46 9.97
N HIS A 287 22.68 9.30 9.30
CA HIS A 287 23.91 8.69 8.85
C HIS A 287 24.53 9.64 7.82
N VAL A 288 25.63 10.26 8.20
CA VAL A 288 26.38 11.20 7.39
C VAL A 288 27.73 10.62 6.99
N GLU A 289 28.37 11.22 6.01
CA GLU A 289 29.76 10.89 5.70
C GLU A 289 30.67 11.36 6.82
N VAL A 290 31.36 10.43 7.45
CA VAL A 290 32.26 10.64 8.58
C VAL A 290 33.68 10.34 8.16
N ALA A 291 34.61 11.24 8.44
CA ALA A 291 36.07 11.02 8.33
C ALA A 291 36.52 10.09 9.47
N PHE A 292 36.44 8.79 9.26
CA PHE A 292 36.67 7.80 10.32
C PHE A 292 38.08 7.85 10.91
N HIS A 293 39.06 8.14 10.11
CA HIS A 293 40.44 8.35 10.58
C HIS A 293 40.58 9.52 11.58
N GLU A 294 39.77 10.58 11.44
CA GLU A 294 39.73 11.68 12.40
C GLU A 294 39.09 11.25 13.73
N VAL A 295 38.01 10.46 13.63
CA VAL A 295 37.32 9.86 14.79
C VAL A 295 38.29 8.96 15.56
N VAL A 296 39.04 8.10 14.86
CA VAL A 296 40.03 7.22 15.48
C VAL A 296 41.12 8.06 16.14
N THR A 297 41.60 9.11 15.47
CA THR A 297 42.64 10.04 16.00
C THR A 297 42.16 10.70 17.32
N ALA A 298 40.94 11.24 17.33
CA ALA A 298 40.34 11.83 18.54
C ALA A 298 40.22 10.83 19.70
N ALA A 299 39.81 9.60 19.41
CA ALA A 299 39.68 8.53 20.41
C ALA A 299 41.08 8.15 20.97
N VAL A 300 42.08 8.03 20.13
CA VAL A 300 43.46 7.74 20.54
C VAL A 300 44.03 8.85 21.44
N GLU A 301 43.83 10.12 21.08
CA GLU A 301 44.28 11.23 21.92
C GLU A 301 43.63 11.19 23.32
N ARG A 302 42.35 10.86 23.39
CA ARG A 302 41.65 10.66 24.69
C ARG A 302 42.23 9.49 25.49
N ALA A 303 42.55 8.37 24.83
CA ALA A 303 43.19 7.23 25.51
C ALA A 303 44.61 7.60 26.03
N ARG A 304 45.39 8.34 25.26
CA ARG A 304 46.70 8.85 25.67
C ARG A 304 46.61 9.77 26.90
N LEU A 305 45.64 10.68 26.95
CA LEU A 305 45.37 11.52 28.10
C LEU A 305 45.04 10.74 29.38
N ARG A 306 44.52 9.51 29.26
CA ARG A 306 44.26 8.59 30.37
C ARG A 306 45.47 7.72 30.73
N GLY A 307 46.59 7.90 30.04
CA GLY A 307 47.87 7.20 30.33
C GLY A 307 48.13 5.99 29.44
N ALA A 308 47.30 5.71 28.44
CA ALA A 308 47.57 4.62 27.51
C ALA A 308 48.73 4.94 26.56
N GLN A 309 49.65 4.00 26.36
CA GLN A 309 50.68 4.10 25.34
C GLN A 309 50.12 3.54 24.03
N VAL A 310 49.85 4.41 23.07
CA VAL A 310 49.22 4.00 21.81
C VAL A 310 50.09 4.35 20.63
N VAL A 311 50.44 3.35 19.83
CA VAL A 311 51.15 3.53 18.52
C VAL A 311 50.08 3.47 17.42
N THR A 312 50.15 4.41 16.46
CA THR A 312 49.11 4.55 15.43
C THR A 312 49.71 4.54 14.04
N ASP A 313 48.98 3.88 13.10
CA ASP A 313 49.25 3.92 11.67
C ASP A 313 47.88 4.04 10.96
N LEU A 314 47.47 5.27 10.59
CA LEU A 314 46.11 5.58 10.14
C LEU A 314 46.14 6.14 8.72
N GLU A 315 45.42 5.47 7.82
CA GLU A 315 45.12 5.94 6.47
C GLU A 315 43.77 6.68 6.44
N PRO A 316 43.61 7.68 5.56
CA PRO A 316 42.28 8.33 5.40
C PRO A 316 41.22 7.33 4.99
N TRP A 317 40.07 7.37 5.66
CA TRP A 317 38.89 6.54 5.34
C TRP A 317 37.62 7.27 5.69
N TYR A 318 36.61 7.24 4.78
CA TYR A 318 35.30 7.87 4.94
C TYR A 318 34.23 6.82 4.97
N VAL A 319 33.32 6.87 5.95
CA VAL A 319 32.24 5.91 6.18
C VAL A 319 30.90 6.63 6.28
N ILE A 320 29.81 5.95 5.96
CA ILE A 320 28.47 6.47 6.23
C ILE A 320 28.05 5.96 7.62
N GLY A 321 27.84 6.87 8.58
CA GLY A 321 27.50 6.47 9.93
C GLY A 321 27.26 7.64 10.89
N ASN A 322 27.14 7.31 12.18
CA ASN A 322 27.07 8.29 13.26
C ASN A 322 28.46 8.46 13.89
N ALA A 323 29.02 9.68 13.83
CA ALA A 323 30.36 9.97 14.32
C ALA A 323 30.51 9.71 15.82
N ALA A 324 29.50 10.05 16.64
CA ALA A 324 29.55 9.86 18.10
C ALA A 324 29.49 8.37 18.49
N SER A 325 28.67 7.58 17.78
CA SER A 325 28.57 6.13 17.95
C SER A 325 29.90 5.43 17.60
N LEU A 326 30.48 5.80 16.45
CA LEU A 326 31.77 5.26 16.01
C LEU A 326 32.94 5.67 16.94
N GLU A 327 32.99 6.95 17.37
CA GLU A 327 33.98 7.40 18.34
C GLU A 327 33.95 6.58 19.62
N ARG A 328 32.76 6.34 20.15
CA ARG A 328 32.58 5.56 21.38
C ARG A 328 32.94 4.08 21.18
N ALA A 329 32.64 3.52 20.01
CA ALA A 329 33.09 2.17 19.69
C ALA A 329 34.63 2.06 19.72
N VAL A 330 35.31 3.03 19.13
CA VAL A 330 36.78 3.07 19.14
C VAL A 330 37.32 3.27 20.56
N ILE A 331 36.72 4.16 21.35
CA ILE A 331 37.11 4.36 22.76
C ILE A 331 36.95 3.05 23.56
N ASN A 332 35.85 2.31 23.38
CA ASN A 332 35.64 1.03 24.04
C ASN A 332 36.68 -0.02 23.67
N LEU A 333 37.12 -0.08 22.41
CA LEU A 333 38.20 -0.96 21.98
C LEU A 333 39.53 -0.54 22.62
N LEU A 334 39.83 0.75 22.65
CA LEU A 334 41.07 1.28 23.22
C LEU A 334 41.12 1.09 24.74
N ASP A 335 40.00 1.35 25.47
CA ASP A 335 39.92 1.14 26.92
C ASP A 335 40.06 -0.34 27.27
N ASN A 336 39.50 -1.25 26.46
CA ASN A 336 39.69 -2.69 26.64
C ASN A 336 41.16 -3.09 26.37
N ALA A 337 41.75 -2.64 25.26
CA ALA A 337 43.13 -2.95 24.94
C ALA A 337 44.10 -2.43 26.01
N ALA A 338 43.92 -1.18 26.46
CA ALA A 338 44.74 -0.60 27.54
C ALA A 338 44.57 -1.32 28.88
N LYS A 339 43.38 -1.80 29.19
CA LYS A 339 43.07 -2.56 30.45
C LYS A 339 43.78 -3.90 30.52
N PHE A 340 43.88 -4.60 29.37
CA PHE A 340 44.44 -5.96 29.31
C PHE A 340 45.90 -5.98 28.81
N SER A 341 46.39 -4.89 28.21
CA SER A 341 47.78 -4.81 27.77
C SER A 341 48.73 -4.80 28.97
N SER A 342 49.81 -5.53 28.83
CA SER A 342 51.00 -5.33 29.69
C SER A 342 51.79 -4.11 29.21
N ASP A 343 52.95 -3.86 29.76
CA ASP A 343 53.77 -2.64 29.53
C ASP A 343 54.14 -2.31 28.04
N ASN A 344 53.77 -3.16 27.08
CA ASN A 344 54.12 -3.00 25.66
C ASN A 344 53.16 -2.06 24.88
N GLY A 345 52.10 -1.53 25.50
CA GLY A 345 51.21 -0.57 24.88
C GLY A 345 50.14 -1.17 24.00
N VAL A 346 49.48 -0.32 23.19
CA VAL A 346 48.38 -0.68 22.27
C VAL A 346 48.80 -0.24 20.86
N GLU A 347 48.60 -1.11 19.89
CA GLU A 347 48.83 -0.80 18.47
C GLU A 347 47.46 -0.58 17.78
N VAL A 348 47.35 0.50 17.01
CA VAL A 348 46.14 0.86 16.26
C VAL A 348 46.53 1.11 14.81
N SER A 349 45.91 0.36 13.90
CA SER A 349 46.07 0.62 12.46
C SER A 349 44.74 0.72 11.75
N LEU A 350 44.63 1.63 10.78
CA LEU A 350 43.49 1.80 9.91
C LEU A 350 43.93 1.75 8.46
N ARG A 351 43.56 0.69 7.73
CA ARG A 351 43.89 0.52 6.31
C ARG A 351 42.71 -0.08 5.57
N ASP A 352 42.35 0.49 4.42
CA ASP A 352 41.25 -0.01 3.56
C ASP A 352 39.93 -0.24 4.32
N GLY A 353 39.59 0.64 5.29
CA GLY A 353 38.38 0.50 6.10
C GLY A 353 38.44 -0.50 7.24
N ARG A 354 39.58 -1.16 7.39
CA ARG A 354 39.86 -2.09 8.48
C ARG A 354 40.63 -1.38 9.59
N LEU A 355 39.95 -1.15 10.71
CA LEU A 355 40.57 -0.72 11.97
C LEU A 355 40.98 -1.97 12.75
N THR A 356 42.26 -2.07 13.14
CA THR A 356 42.73 -3.07 14.09
C THR A 356 43.23 -2.39 15.35
N VAL A 357 42.82 -2.95 16.51
CA VAL A 357 43.33 -2.52 17.82
C VAL A 357 43.89 -3.77 18.49
N ARG A 358 45.21 -3.75 18.70
CA ARG A 358 45.96 -4.87 19.27
C ARG A 358 46.45 -4.54 20.67
N ASP A 359 46.23 -5.42 21.59
CA ASP A 359 46.86 -5.45 22.93
C ASP A 359 47.99 -6.47 22.99
N HIS A 360 48.82 -6.34 24.04
CA HIS A 360 49.89 -7.29 24.34
C HIS A 360 49.65 -8.02 25.67
N GLY A 361 48.38 -8.32 25.93
CA GLY A 361 47.92 -9.03 27.12
C GLY A 361 48.07 -10.56 27.02
N PRO A 362 47.36 -11.28 27.88
CA PRO A 362 47.41 -12.76 27.90
C PRO A 362 46.58 -13.41 26.77
N GLY A 363 45.76 -12.62 26.02
CA GLY A 363 44.75 -13.13 25.10
C GLY A 363 43.55 -13.76 25.79
N LEU A 364 42.74 -14.52 25.06
CA LEU A 364 41.53 -15.21 25.54
C LEU A 364 41.54 -16.68 25.17
N PRO A 365 40.93 -17.57 25.98
CA PRO A 365 40.63 -18.93 25.57
C PRO A 365 39.79 -18.97 24.27
N GLU A 366 40.05 -19.89 23.36
CA GLU A 366 39.31 -19.97 22.07
C GLU A 366 37.81 -20.16 22.27
N GLU A 367 37.41 -20.89 23.31
CA GLU A 367 35.99 -21.13 23.68
C GLU A 367 35.26 -19.83 24.09
N GLU A 368 35.99 -18.80 24.52
CA GLU A 368 35.42 -17.53 24.95
C GLU A 368 35.23 -16.52 23.79
N LEU A 369 35.98 -16.65 22.71
CA LEU A 369 35.94 -15.72 21.57
C LEU A 369 34.54 -15.53 20.95
N PRO A 370 33.69 -16.56 20.79
CA PRO A 370 32.35 -16.38 20.24
C PRO A 370 31.42 -15.49 21.10
N HIS A 371 31.69 -15.41 22.40
CA HIS A 371 30.81 -14.77 23.38
C HIS A 371 31.21 -13.34 23.75
N VAL A 372 32.40 -12.88 23.33
CA VAL A 372 32.96 -11.58 23.78
C VAL A 372 32.11 -10.35 23.40
N PHE A 373 31.26 -10.46 22.39
CA PHE A 373 30.35 -9.40 21.95
C PHE A 373 28.94 -9.50 22.56
N GLU A 374 28.68 -10.56 23.37
CA GLU A 374 27.41 -10.66 24.10
C GLU A 374 27.34 -9.60 25.21
N ARG A 375 26.15 -9.11 25.48
CA ARG A 375 25.93 -8.11 26.52
C ARG A 375 26.24 -8.70 27.89
N PHE A 376 26.93 -7.91 28.73
CA PHE A 376 27.33 -8.29 30.10
C PHE A 376 28.30 -9.49 30.19
N TRP A 377 28.79 -10.00 29.05
CA TRP A 377 29.74 -11.10 29.06
C TRP A 377 31.10 -10.62 29.60
N ARG A 378 31.69 -11.41 30.45
CA ARG A 378 33.03 -11.19 31.04
C ARG A 378 33.73 -12.53 31.19
N SER A 379 35.00 -12.57 30.78
CA SER A 379 35.86 -13.72 31.01
C SER A 379 35.94 -14.03 32.51
N PRO A 380 35.88 -15.29 32.91
CA PRO A 380 36.13 -15.69 34.32
C PRO A 380 37.42 -15.11 34.91
N SER A 381 38.47 -15.02 34.12
CA SER A 381 39.76 -14.43 34.49
C SER A 381 39.73 -12.93 34.73
N ALA A 382 38.79 -12.22 34.06
CA ALA A 382 38.64 -10.78 34.12
C ALA A 382 37.56 -10.29 35.11
N ARG A 383 36.87 -11.18 35.85
CA ARG A 383 35.80 -10.80 36.80
C ARG A 383 36.30 -9.91 37.95
N GLY A 384 37.57 -9.97 38.29
CA GLY A 384 38.18 -9.09 39.30
C GLY A 384 38.59 -7.70 38.81
N LEU A 385 38.54 -7.44 37.49
CA LEU A 385 38.88 -6.13 36.91
C LEU A 385 37.64 -5.27 36.75
N PRO A 386 37.72 -3.92 36.82
CA PRO A 386 36.55 -3.06 36.61
C PRO A 386 36.01 -3.17 35.20
N GLY A 387 34.67 -3.13 35.02
CA GLY A 387 34.02 -3.07 33.73
C GLY A 387 32.64 -3.72 33.68
N SER A 388 31.74 -3.16 32.90
CA SER A 388 30.33 -3.52 32.77
C SER A 388 30.04 -4.77 31.90
N GLY A 389 31.00 -5.20 31.08
CA GLY A 389 30.76 -6.22 30.04
C GLY A 389 29.90 -5.71 28.87
N LEU A 390 29.63 -4.40 28.76
CA LEU A 390 28.84 -3.79 27.70
C LEU A 390 29.72 -3.18 26.59
N GLY A 391 30.98 -2.88 26.85
CA GLY A 391 31.84 -2.15 25.91
C GLY A 391 31.94 -2.80 24.53
N LEU A 392 32.20 -4.13 24.44
CA LEU A 392 32.27 -4.83 23.17
C LEU A 392 30.90 -5.01 22.50
N ALA A 393 29.83 -5.13 23.27
CA ALA A 393 28.47 -5.16 22.72
C ALA A 393 28.11 -3.81 22.08
N ILE A 394 28.54 -2.67 22.69
CA ILE A 394 28.38 -1.33 22.10
C ILE A 394 29.18 -1.21 20.79
N VAL A 395 30.40 -1.78 20.75
CA VAL A 395 31.21 -1.82 19.50
C VAL A 395 30.48 -2.59 18.42
N ALA A 396 29.97 -3.79 18.73
CA ALA A 396 29.26 -4.63 17.75
C ALA A 396 28.00 -3.92 17.21
N GLN A 397 27.27 -3.23 18.07
CA GLN A 397 26.10 -2.45 17.67
C GLN A 397 26.48 -1.30 16.72
N ALA A 398 27.42 -0.46 17.11
CA ALA A 398 27.84 0.70 16.30
C ALA A 398 28.38 0.29 14.92
N VAL A 399 29.16 -0.80 14.88
CA VAL A 399 29.70 -1.35 13.62
C VAL A 399 28.60 -1.91 12.73
N THR A 400 27.62 -2.63 13.30
CA THR A 400 26.46 -3.16 12.56
C THR A 400 25.59 -2.04 12.00
N GLU A 401 25.35 -0.97 12.78
CA GLU A 401 24.60 0.21 12.35
C GLU A 401 25.31 0.94 11.18
N ALA A 402 26.65 0.94 11.15
CA ALA A 402 27.44 1.45 10.03
C ALA A 402 27.60 0.47 8.86
N GLY A 403 26.89 -0.69 8.89
CA GLY A 403 26.95 -1.71 7.83
C GLY A 403 28.25 -2.52 7.80
N GLY A 404 29.04 -2.49 8.87
CA GLY A 404 30.32 -3.19 9.00
C GLY A 404 30.24 -4.49 9.76
N GLN A 405 31.43 -5.05 10.06
CA GLN A 405 31.60 -6.25 10.88
C GLN A 405 32.72 -6.05 11.89
N VAL A 406 32.59 -6.70 13.06
CA VAL A 406 33.62 -6.70 14.09
C VAL A 406 33.98 -8.11 14.50
N SER A 407 35.24 -8.36 14.79
CA SER A 407 35.75 -9.63 15.27
C SER A 407 36.84 -9.43 16.30
N LEU A 408 37.07 -10.43 17.14
CA LEU A 408 38.17 -10.51 18.09
C LEU A 408 38.90 -11.82 17.90
N ALA A 409 40.22 -11.77 17.89
CA ALA A 409 41.06 -12.98 17.75
C ALA A 409 42.31 -12.83 18.63
N ASN A 410 42.92 -13.95 18.97
CA ASN A 410 44.22 -13.95 19.61
C ASN A 410 45.33 -13.56 18.62
N ALA A 411 46.23 -12.68 19.05
CA ALA A 411 47.34 -12.24 18.23
C ALA A 411 48.50 -13.25 18.23
N PRO A 412 49.15 -13.45 17.09
CA PRO A 412 50.42 -14.20 17.06
C PRO A 412 51.46 -13.50 17.99
N GLY A 413 52.00 -14.28 18.92
CA GLY A 413 52.97 -13.74 19.91
C GLY A 413 52.34 -13.25 21.22
N GLY A 414 51.05 -13.42 21.40
CA GLY A 414 50.29 -13.04 22.61
C GLY A 414 49.44 -11.77 22.43
N GLY A 415 48.48 -11.62 23.31
CA GLY A 415 47.48 -10.56 23.26
C GLY A 415 46.28 -10.83 22.36
N ALA A 416 45.39 -9.89 22.26
CA ALA A 416 44.23 -9.98 21.38
C ALA A 416 44.25 -8.86 20.33
N VAL A 417 43.59 -9.12 19.20
CA VAL A 417 43.36 -8.16 18.12
C VAL A 417 41.86 -8.03 17.89
N ALA A 418 41.34 -6.86 18.15
CA ALA A 418 39.99 -6.48 17.72
C ALA A 418 40.07 -5.87 16.31
N THR A 419 39.26 -6.40 15.39
CA THR A 419 39.19 -5.93 14.00
C THR A 419 37.78 -5.40 13.73
N MET A 420 37.69 -4.16 13.23
CA MET A 420 36.45 -3.53 12.80
C MET A 420 36.56 -3.22 11.31
N ASP A 421 35.76 -3.88 10.50
CA ASP A 421 35.68 -3.67 9.05
C ASP A 421 34.48 -2.78 8.73
N LEU A 422 34.72 -1.58 8.18
CA LEU A 422 33.69 -0.61 7.86
C LEU A 422 33.66 -0.32 6.35
N PRO A 423 32.50 -0.46 5.69
CA PRO A 423 32.36 -0.08 4.28
C PRO A 423 32.54 1.42 4.11
N GLY A 424 33.29 1.84 3.09
CA GLY A 424 33.58 3.26 2.86
C GLY A 424 34.47 3.50 1.66
N THR A 425 35.09 4.68 1.61
CA THR A 425 35.97 5.11 0.52
C THR A 425 37.21 5.86 1.04
N LEU A 426 38.29 5.82 0.24
CA LEU A 426 39.53 6.61 0.49
C LEU A 426 39.37 8.11 0.22
N LEU A 427 38.41 8.46 -0.63
CA LEU A 427 38.15 9.86 -1.03
C LEU A 427 36.85 10.32 -0.40
N ARG A 428 36.84 11.53 0.13
CA ARG A 428 35.62 12.21 0.52
C ARG A 428 34.68 12.28 -0.69
N GLY A 429 33.44 11.77 -0.58
CA GLY A 429 32.46 11.88 -1.64
C GLY A 429 32.28 13.34 -1.99
N SER A 430 32.58 13.72 -3.24
CA SER A 430 32.26 15.06 -3.71
C SER A 430 30.76 15.25 -3.59
N GLU A 431 30.32 16.32 -2.92
CA GLU A 431 28.93 16.78 -2.98
C GLU A 431 28.49 16.70 -4.44
N SER A 432 27.56 15.76 -4.74
CA SER A 432 27.02 15.60 -6.08
C SER A 432 26.40 16.93 -6.47
N ASP A 433 27.03 17.58 -7.42
CA ASP A 433 26.64 18.76 -8.17
C ASP A 433 25.12 18.73 -8.52
N LYS A 434 24.30 19.23 -7.61
CA LYS A 434 22.91 19.60 -7.84
C LYS A 434 22.83 21.05 -8.29
N SER A 435 23.70 21.44 -9.19
CA SER A 435 23.61 22.73 -9.86
C SER A 435 23.65 22.51 -11.36
N GLY A 436 22.54 22.70 -11.99
CA GLY A 436 22.54 23.14 -13.35
C GLY A 436 22.17 22.14 -14.40
N LYS A 437 20.96 22.24 -14.85
CA LYS A 437 20.70 22.78 -16.19
C LYS A 437 19.20 23.00 -16.36
N ARG A 438 18.76 24.17 -15.90
CA ARG A 438 17.76 24.89 -16.69
C ARG A 438 18.55 25.54 -17.81
N SER A 439 18.39 25.08 -19.02
CA SER A 439 18.66 25.84 -20.23
C SER A 439 17.54 25.51 -21.21
N ASP A 440 16.68 26.46 -21.42
CA ASP A 440 16.17 27.02 -22.67
C ASP A 440 16.18 26.07 -23.89
N SER A 441 14.98 25.65 -24.32
CA SER A 441 14.46 25.87 -25.66
C SER A 441 13.00 25.45 -25.72
#